data_9cce71669d32e41ffba0063e8a59c271
#
_entry.id   9cce71669d32e41ffba0063e8a59c271
#
_cell.length_a   1.000
_cell.length_b   1.000
_cell.length_c   1.000
_cell.angle_alpha   90.00
_cell.angle_beta   90.00
_cell.angle_gamma   90.00
#
_symmetry.space_group_name_H-M   'P 1'
#
loop_
_entity.id
_entity.type
_entity.pdbx_description
1 polymer ?
#
loop_
_entity_poly.entity_id
_entity_poly.type
_entity_poly.pdbx_seq_one_letter_code
_entity_poly.pdbx_strand_id
1 'polypeptide(L)'
;MRKFLALSLAALALGVQAQDQKKAFIEVPQWVKDIKLSGYGMVQYQGSDKEGAKENTFNLRLVRASAEARPHKDFYAKVQMQINGNTSEGSSAIRLVDLFGEWQKYKFLMVKAGQFKRPFTFENPMHPITQGFMSYSQNVSKLAGFSDRTGEQASNGRDIGLQLQGDLLPDASGRAWLHYQVGVFNGQGINVKDVDNRKDLIGGLWVMPLEGLRIGAFGWTGSRGTKQADGSVISTPKNRYAFSAEYAKDDWTLRSEYIHSQGYDVAHTKGDKADGLYALCIAPIIKKKLHVKARYDLYRDQKEWGTSKTFYEVGADYVFTKNLQLNIEYARVNERATKSNYNLVDVELDFRF
;
A
#
# COMPACT_ATOMS: atom_id res chain seq x y z
N MET A 1 21.65 -15.93 19.18
CA MET A 1 20.48 -15.05 18.99
C MET A 1 20.44 -13.83 19.93
N ARG A 2 20.87 -13.90 21.18
CA ARG A 2 20.89 -12.72 22.11
C ARG A 2 21.87 -11.59 21.76
N LYS A 3 22.92 -11.85 20.99
CA LYS A 3 23.94 -10.85 20.62
C LYS A 3 23.55 -9.96 19.42
N PHE A 4 22.63 -10.40 18.57
CA PHE A 4 22.15 -9.59 17.43
C PHE A 4 21.05 -8.58 17.81
N LEU A 5 20.26 -8.89 18.84
CA LEU A 5 19.24 -7.95 19.34
C LEU A 5 19.86 -6.77 20.10
N ALA A 6 21.03 -6.97 20.72
CA ALA A 6 21.75 -5.92 21.44
C ALA A 6 22.39 -4.88 20.50
N LEU A 7 22.76 -5.26 19.27
CA LEU A 7 23.31 -4.32 18.29
C LEU A 7 22.25 -3.38 17.71
N SER A 8 21.01 -3.84 17.54
CA SER A 8 19.92 -3.01 17.00
C SER A 8 19.38 -1.97 18.00
N LEU A 9 19.40 -2.28 19.29
CA LEU A 9 19.03 -1.34 20.35
C LEU A 9 20.16 -0.34 20.68
N ALA A 10 21.42 -0.72 20.52
CA ALA A 10 22.55 0.19 20.71
C ALA A 10 22.63 1.28 19.64
N ALA A 11 22.20 1.00 18.39
CA ALA A 11 22.17 1.99 17.32
C ALA A 11 21.09 3.07 17.53
N LEU A 12 20.00 2.75 18.22
CA LEU A 12 18.94 3.72 18.58
C LEU A 12 19.30 4.57 19.81
N ALA A 13 20.12 4.05 20.72
CA ALA A 13 20.54 4.77 21.93
C ALA A 13 21.72 5.73 21.69
N LEU A 14 22.51 5.53 20.64
CA LEU A 14 23.69 6.35 20.33
C LEU A 14 23.35 7.69 19.64
N GLY A 15 22.10 7.90 19.22
CA GLY A 15 21.65 9.17 18.61
C GLY A 15 21.35 10.28 19.59
N VAL A 16 21.30 10.05 20.89
CA VAL A 16 20.81 11.01 21.90
C VAL A 16 21.90 11.53 22.85
N GLN A 17 23.11 10.96 22.87
CA GLN A 17 24.19 11.36 23.80
C GLN A 17 25.54 11.60 23.12
N ALA A 18 25.59 12.32 22.02
CA ALA A 18 26.86 12.72 21.40
C ALA A 18 27.24 14.17 21.72
N GLN A 19 27.22 14.53 23.01
CA GLN A 19 28.02 15.64 23.53
C GLN A 19 28.80 15.11 24.75
N ASP A 20 30.14 15.14 24.61
CA ASP A 20 31.13 14.81 25.59
C ASP A 20 31.31 13.34 26.02
N GLN A 21 31.98 12.55 25.15
CA GLN A 21 33.05 11.66 25.63
C GLN A 21 33.99 11.23 24.49
N LYS A 22 35.26 11.57 24.58
CA LYS A 22 36.33 11.05 23.74
C LYS A 22 36.59 9.57 24.08
N LYS A 23 36.65 8.74 22.98
CA LYS A 23 37.24 7.41 22.87
C LYS A 23 36.36 6.19 23.13
N ALA A 24 35.75 5.74 22.05
CA ALA A 24 35.81 4.35 21.58
C ALA A 24 35.45 4.36 20.08
N PHE A 25 36.45 4.46 19.21
CA PHE A 25 36.24 4.42 17.76
C PHE A 25 35.96 2.98 17.34
N ILE A 26 34.70 2.58 17.31
CA ILE A 26 34.25 1.59 16.35
C ILE A 26 34.19 2.37 15.00
N GLU A 27 35.14 2.10 14.11
CA GLU A 27 35.01 2.60 12.73
C GLU A 27 33.74 2.03 12.10
N VAL A 28 32.70 2.84 12.08
CA VAL A 28 31.45 2.48 11.44
C VAL A 28 31.71 2.47 9.93
N PRO A 29 31.53 1.35 9.22
CA PRO A 29 31.72 1.28 7.78
C PRO A 29 30.96 2.40 7.05
N GLN A 30 31.48 2.92 5.95
CA GLN A 30 30.91 4.05 5.23
C GLN A 30 29.44 3.82 4.84
N TRP A 31 29.07 2.61 4.43
CA TRP A 31 27.70 2.26 4.09
C TRP A 31 26.70 2.39 5.26
N VAL A 32 27.16 2.29 6.50
CA VAL A 32 26.33 2.51 7.69
C VAL A 32 26.06 4.01 7.90
N LYS A 33 27.01 4.87 7.51
CA LYS A 33 26.84 6.33 7.57
C LYS A 33 25.81 6.85 6.56
N ASP A 34 25.55 6.08 5.49
CA ASP A 34 24.62 6.41 4.42
C ASP A 34 23.20 5.85 4.66
N ILE A 35 22.94 5.28 5.87
CA ILE A 35 21.59 4.82 6.21
C ILE A 35 20.70 6.03 6.48
N LYS A 36 19.62 6.12 5.70
CA LYS A 36 18.54 7.08 5.91
C LYS A 36 17.46 6.46 6.79
N LEU A 37 17.27 7.02 7.97
CA LEU A 37 16.15 6.69 8.84
C LEU A 37 14.97 7.62 8.54
N SER A 38 13.77 7.08 8.57
CA SER A 38 12.53 7.82 8.39
C SER A 38 11.39 7.11 9.09
N GLY A 39 10.33 7.85 9.38
CA GLY A 39 9.14 7.26 9.96
C GLY A 39 7.92 8.17 9.80
N TYR A 40 6.77 7.64 10.17
CA TYR A 40 5.55 8.39 10.22
C TYR A 40 4.55 7.79 11.21
N GLY A 41 3.69 8.64 11.73
CA GLY A 41 2.56 8.28 12.58
C GLY A 41 1.28 8.93 12.07
N MET A 42 0.17 8.21 12.20
CA MET A 42 -1.16 8.67 11.84
C MET A 42 -2.08 8.50 13.05
N VAL A 43 -2.55 9.62 13.58
CA VAL A 43 -3.55 9.67 14.65
C VAL A 43 -4.88 9.99 14.02
N GLN A 44 -5.86 9.13 14.20
CA GLN A 44 -7.14 9.22 13.52
C GLN A 44 -8.28 9.25 14.54
N TYR A 45 -9.28 10.11 14.28
CA TYR A 45 -10.61 10.00 14.84
C TYR A 45 -11.54 9.42 13.76
N GLN A 46 -12.36 8.44 14.14
CA GLN A 46 -13.36 7.82 13.27
C GLN A 46 -14.74 7.91 13.90
N GLY A 47 -15.70 8.40 13.13
CA GLY A 47 -17.10 8.44 13.48
C GLY A 47 -17.96 7.69 12.46
N SER A 48 -18.90 6.86 12.92
CA SER A 48 -19.85 6.12 12.08
C SER A 48 -21.21 6.05 12.73
N ASP A 49 -22.26 6.33 11.98
CA ASP A 49 -23.65 6.14 12.42
C ASP A 49 -24.26 4.82 11.93
N LYS A 50 -23.44 3.89 11.41
CA LYS A 50 -23.88 2.59 10.92
C LYS A 50 -24.62 1.83 12.02
N GLU A 51 -25.87 1.45 11.79
CA GLU A 51 -26.65 0.66 12.74
C GLU A 51 -25.95 -0.68 13.04
N GLY A 52 -25.85 -1.03 14.33
CA GLY A 52 -25.14 -2.22 14.80
C GLY A 52 -23.61 -2.15 14.78
N ALA A 53 -23.02 -1.04 14.24
CA ALA A 53 -21.58 -0.82 14.19
C ALA A 53 -21.27 0.67 14.26
N LYS A 54 -21.89 1.38 15.22
CA LYS A 54 -21.57 2.79 15.47
C LYS A 54 -20.15 2.93 15.99
N GLU A 55 -19.43 3.88 15.46
CA GLU A 55 -18.06 4.20 15.88
C GLU A 55 -17.97 5.64 16.36
N ASN A 56 -17.19 5.87 17.38
CA ASN A 56 -16.79 7.17 17.90
C ASN A 56 -15.49 6.94 18.66
N THR A 57 -14.38 6.91 17.94
CA THR A 57 -13.11 6.43 18.50
C THR A 57 -11.91 7.17 17.97
N PHE A 58 -10.89 7.31 18.83
CA PHE A 58 -9.54 7.67 18.43
C PHE A 58 -8.71 6.41 18.28
N ASN A 59 -7.88 6.36 17.24
CA ASN A 59 -6.95 5.24 17.03
C ASN A 59 -5.60 5.72 16.48
N LEU A 60 -4.62 4.83 16.57
CA LEU A 60 -3.35 4.96 15.88
C LEU A 60 -3.42 4.11 14.60
N ARG A 61 -3.76 4.73 13.47
CA ARG A 61 -3.96 4.00 12.22
C ARG A 61 -2.69 3.29 11.75
N LEU A 62 -1.58 4.02 11.62
CA LEU A 62 -0.28 3.48 11.26
C LEU A 62 0.83 4.21 12.00
N VAL A 63 1.74 3.44 12.61
CA VAL A 63 3.01 3.97 13.11
C VAL A 63 4.10 3.12 12.49
N ARG A 64 4.93 3.70 11.63
CA ARG A 64 5.97 2.97 10.87
C ARG A 64 7.32 3.65 10.96
N ALA A 65 8.36 2.83 11.03
CA ALA A 65 9.75 3.23 10.93
C ALA A 65 10.42 2.50 9.77
N SER A 66 11.33 3.17 9.08
CA SER A 66 12.04 2.65 7.92
C SER A 66 13.52 2.98 8.00
N ALA A 67 14.35 2.07 7.52
CA ALA A 67 15.75 2.31 7.22
C ALA A 67 16.00 1.97 5.74
N GLU A 68 16.68 2.88 5.06
CA GLU A 68 17.04 2.76 3.65
C GLU A 68 18.55 2.93 3.50
N ALA A 69 19.18 2.15 2.63
CA ALA A 69 20.62 2.20 2.40
C ALA A 69 20.96 1.89 0.95
N ARG A 70 22.14 2.36 0.52
CA ARG A 70 22.79 1.96 -0.73
C ARG A 70 24.11 1.25 -0.41
N PRO A 71 24.07 -0.08 -0.13
CA PRO A 71 25.28 -0.84 0.18
C PRO A 71 26.29 -0.86 -0.96
N HIS A 72 25.84 -0.58 -2.18
CA HIS A 72 26.65 -0.38 -3.38
C HIS A 72 25.93 0.63 -4.28
N LYS A 73 26.66 1.33 -5.15
CA LYS A 73 26.13 2.37 -6.06
C LYS A 73 24.90 1.94 -6.88
N ASP A 74 24.88 0.66 -7.25
CA ASP A 74 23.82 0.07 -8.10
C ASP A 74 22.76 -0.68 -7.27
N PHE A 75 22.90 -0.77 -5.94
CA PHE A 75 21.97 -1.49 -5.08
C PHE A 75 21.29 -0.54 -4.09
N TYR A 76 20.00 -0.70 -3.96
CA TYR A 76 19.15 -0.08 -2.94
C TYR A 76 18.57 -1.15 -2.04
N ALA A 77 18.50 -0.90 -0.77
CA ALA A 77 17.88 -1.80 0.22
C ALA A 77 16.96 -0.99 1.14
N LYS A 78 15.85 -1.60 1.53
CA LYS A 78 14.90 -1.02 2.46
C LYS A 78 14.39 -2.06 3.44
N VAL A 79 14.27 -1.64 4.70
CA VAL A 79 13.48 -2.31 5.72
C VAL A 79 12.46 -1.34 6.28
N GLN A 80 11.22 -1.82 6.49
CA GLN A 80 10.16 -1.04 7.13
C GLN A 80 9.41 -1.92 8.13
N MET A 81 9.16 -1.38 9.30
CA MET A 81 8.39 -2.01 10.36
C MET A 81 7.15 -1.19 10.70
N GLN A 82 6.05 -1.85 10.98
CA GLN A 82 4.88 -1.27 11.63
C GLN A 82 4.97 -1.57 13.13
N ILE A 83 4.90 -0.53 13.96
CA ILE A 83 5.21 -0.61 15.39
C ILE A 83 3.93 -0.80 16.21
N ASN A 84 2.83 -0.20 15.78
CA ASN A 84 1.58 -0.18 16.54
C ASN A 84 0.74 -1.47 16.43
N GLY A 85 1.21 -2.50 15.74
CA GLY A 85 0.47 -3.74 15.58
C GLY A 85 -0.89 -3.56 14.89
N ASN A 86 -1.91 -4.25 15.40
CA ASN A 86 -3.30 -4.04 15.00
C ASN A 86 -4.06 -3.42 16.16
N THR A 87 -4.42 -2.15 16.05
CA THR A 87 -5.07 -1.39 17.13
C THR A 87 -6.44 -1.96 17.49
N SER A 88 -7.19 -2.47 16.51
CA SER A 88 -8.54 -3.04 16.72
C SER A 88 -8.54 -4.33 17.54
N GLU A 89 -7.41 -5.06 17.53
CA GLU A 89 -7.26 -6.32 18.26
C GLU A 89 -6.46 -6.17 19.56
N GLY A 90 -6.08 -4.94 19.94
CA GLY A 90 -5.23 -4.69 21.10
C GLY A 90 -3.84 -5.30 20.99
N SER A 91 -3.43 -5.71 19.79
CA SER A 91 -2.13 -6.33 19.52
C SER A 91 -1.08 -5.25 19.28
N SER A 92 -0.05 -5.22 20.09
CA SER A 92 1.11 -4.32 19.95
C SER A 92 2.32 -4.98 19.27
N ALA A 93 2.13 -6.11 18.60
CA ALA A 93 3.23 -6.84 17.97
C ALA A 93 3.83 -6.05 16.81
N ILE A 94 5.14 -5.85 16.84
CA ILE A 94 5.89 -5.26 15.72
C ILE A 94 5.81 -6.20 14.52
N ARG A 95 5.48 -5.65 13.35
CA ARG A 95 5.34 -6.39 12.10
C ARG A 95 6.33 -5.90 11.06
N LEU A 96 7.10 -6.82 10.47
CA LEU A 96 7.90 -6.51 9.28
C LEU A 96 6.95 -6.22 8.11
N VAL A 97 7.11 -5.07 7.48
CA VAL A 97 6.26 -4.59 6.38
C VAL A 97 6.98 -4.71 5.06
N ASP A 98 8.14 -4.08 4.91
CA ASP A 98 9.00 -4.22 3.74
C ASP A 98 10.38 -4.74 4.14
N LEU A 99 10.92 -5.65 3.36
CA LEU A 99 12.32 -6.06 3.38
C LEU A 99 12.71 -6.48 1.98
N PHE A 100 13.42 -5.63 1.27
CA PHE A 100 13.85 -5.94 -0.09
C PHE A 100 15.17 -5.28 -0.46
N GLY A 101 15.85 -5.90 -1.44
CA GLY A 101 16.95 -5.32 -2.18
C GLY A 101 16.56 -5.08 -3.63
N GLU A 102 17.08 -4.05 -4.23
CA GLU A 102 16.83 -3.70 -5.63
C GLU A 102 18.12 -3.33 -6.34
N TRP A 103 18.41 -4.02 -7.44
CA TRP A 103 19.47 -3.66 -8.34
C TRP A 103 18.96 -2.65 -9.37
N GLN A 104 19.60 -1.49 -9.45
CA GLN A 104 19.14 -0.31 -10.19
C GLN A 104 20.20 0.24 -11.18
N LYS A 105 21.06 -0.63 -11.74
CA LYS A 105 22.16 -0.19 -12.62
C LYS A 105 21.64 0.46 -13.91
N TYR A 106 20.57 -0.07 -14.48
CA TYR A 106 20.00 0.41 -15.73
C TYR A 106 18.55 0.85 -15.52
N LYS A 107 18.18 2.02 -16.07
CA LYS A 107 16.79 2.50 -16.01
C LYS A 107 15.82 1.57 -16.73
N PHE A 108 16.26 0.93 -17.81
CA PHE A 108 15.43 0.01 -18.58
C PHE A 108 15.29 -1.39 -17.95
N LEU A 109 16.12 -1.71 -16.96
CA LEU A 109 16.10 -3.00 -16.27
C LEU A 109 16.55 -2.86 -14.83
N MET A 110 15.62 -3.00 -13.91
CA MET A 110 15.85 -3.07 -12.48
C MET A 110 15.29 -4.39 -11.95
N VAL A 111 15.94 -4.97 -10.94
CA VAL A 111 15.56 -6.25 -10.34
C VAL A 111 15.35 -6.05 -8.85
N LYS A 112 14.16 -6.35 -8.36
CA LYS A 112 13.77 -6.23 -6.96
C LYS A 112 13.45 -7.60 -6.38
N ALA A 113 13.99 -7.94 -5.21
CA ALA A 113 13.77 -9.20 -4.53
C ALA A 113 13.51 -8.99 -3.03
N GLY A 114 12.55 -9.71 -2.47
CA GLY A 114 12.18 -9.65 -1.07
C GLY A 114 10.69 -9.50 -0.85
N GLN A 115 10.31 -8.83 0.24
CA GLN A 115 8.92 -8.52 0.58
C GLN A 115 8.63 -7.05 0.30
N PHE A 116 7.70 -6.78 -0.60
CA PHE A 116 7.30 -5.44 -1.00
C PHE A 116 5.89 -5.44 -1.59
N LYS A 117 5.36 -4.25 -1.90
CA LYS A 117 4.03 -4.12 -2.51
C LYS A 117 4.01 -4.69 -3.93
N ARG A 118 2.98 -5.51 -4.21
CA ARG A 118 2.75 -6.14 -5.51
C ARG A 118 2.61 -5.10 -6.62
N PRO A 119 3.16 -5.35 -7.83
CA PRO A 119 3.06 -4.45 -8.97
C PRO A 119 1.68 -4.54 -9.66
N PHE A 120 0.63 -4.15 -8.95
CA PHE A 120 -0.74 -4.23 -9.43
C PHE A 120 -1.47 -2.93 -9.13
N THR A 121 -2.00 -2.25 -10.16
CA THR A 121 -2.59 -0.91 -10.16
C THR A 121 -1.62 0.23 -9.83
N PHE A 122 -2.07 1.47 -9.87
CA PHE A 122 -1.28 2.63 -9.43
C PHE A 122 -1.43 2.89 -7.93
N GLU A 123 -2.63 2.69 -7.37
CA GLU A 123 -2.89 3.00 -5.97
C GLU A 123 -2.22 1.99 -5.03
N ASN A 124 -2.18 0.68 -5.36
CA ASN A 124 -1.62 -0.32 -4.47
C ASN A 124 -0.19 0.00 -3.99
N PRO A 125 0.78 0.36 -4.85
CA PRO A 125 2.14 0.69 -4.42
C PRO A 125 2.28 2.06 -3.74
N MET A 126 1.24 2.91 -3.71
CA MET A 126 1.34 4.26 -3.12
C MET A 126 1.60 4.23 -1.62
N HIS A 127 2.26 5.27 -1.15
CA HIS A 127 2.45 5.50 0.29
C HIS A 127 1.12 5.95 0.91
N PRO A 128 0.75 5.48 2.11
CA PRO A 128 -0.53 5.80 2.74
C PRO A 128 -0.83 7.29 2.90
N ILE A 129 0.20 8.13 3.10
CA ILE A 129 0.03 9.59 3.22
C ILE A 129 -0.18 10.28 1.87
N THR A 130 0.26 9.66 0.75
CA THR A 130 0.24 10.31 -0.58
C THR A 130 -0.80 9.70 -1.52
N GLN A 131 -1.58 8.74 -1.05
CA GLN A 131 -2.62 8.12 -1.86
C GLN A 131 -3.84 9.02 -2.13
N GLY A 132 -3.97 10.10 -1.35
CA GLY A 132 -4.97 11.15 -1.56
C GLY A 132 -6.14 11.09 -0.58
N PHE A 133 -6.67 9.93 -0.27
CA PHE A 133 -7.68 9.69 0.76
C PHE A 133 -7.07 8.89 1.92
N MET A 134 -7.63 9.03 3.12
CA MET A 134 -7.17 8.28 4.29
C MET A 134 -7.23 6.78 4.05
N SER A 135 -8.32 6.29 3.46
CA SER A 135 -8.49 4.87 3.13
C SER A 135 -8.14 4.57 1.67
N TYR A 136 -7.54 3.41 1.41
CA TYR A 136 -7.47 2.85 0.06
C TYR A 136 -8.89 2.66 -0.49
N SER A 137 -9.02 2.74 -1.81
CA SER A 137 -10.28 2.42 -2.49
C SER A 137 -10.72 0.97 -2.19
N GLN A 138 -12.04 0.72 -2.25
CA GLN A 138 -12.57 -0.60 -1.99
C GLN A 138 -12.01 -1.65 -2.95
N ASN A 139 -11.86 -1.30 -4.23
CA ASN A 139 -11.33 -2.21 -5.23
C ASN A 139 -9.88 -2.63 -4.90
N VAL A 140 -9.01 -1.71 -4.52
CA VAL A 140 -7.64 -2.03 -4.07
C VAL A 140 -7.67 -2.80 -2.75
N SER A 141 -8.48 -2.36 -1.78
CA SER A 141 -8.60 -3.02 -0.48
C SER A 141 -9.06 -4.48 -0.61
N LYS A 142 -10.06 -4.76 -1.46
CA LYS A 142 -10.67 -6.09 -1.61
C LYS A 142 -10.03 -6.95 -2.70
N LEU A 143 -9.32 -6.34 -3.65
CA LEU A 143 -8.85 -7.03 -4.87
C LEU A 143 -7.34 -6.87 -5.13
N ALA A 144 -6.59 -6.25 -4.22
CA ALA A 144 -5.13 -6.11 -4.37
C ALA A 144 -4.34 -6.60 -3.14
N GLY A 145 -4.97 -7.36 -2.23
CA GLY A 145 -4.30 -8.04 -1.12
C GLY A 145 -4.19 -7.20 0.16
N PHE A 146 -5.16 -6.35 0.48
CA PHE A 146 -5.28 -5.72 1.81
C PHE A 146 -6.22 -6.52 2.72
N SER A 147 -7.50 -6.49 2.46
CA SER A 147 -8.53 -7.35 3.06
C SER A 147 -9.15 -8.15 1.94
N ASP A 148 -8.34 -8.98 1.31
CA ASP A 148 -8.66 -9.62 0.04
C ASP A 148 -9.88 -10.54 0.14
N ARG A 149 -10.73 -10.51 -0.90
CA ARG A 149 -11.95 -11.31 -0.96
C ARG A 149 -11.71 -12.82 -0.94
N THR A 150 -10.51 -13.26 -1.30
CA THR A 150 -10.12 -14.69 -1.21
C THR A 150 -9.77 -15.13 0.22
N GLY A 151 -9.94 -14.23 1.21
CA GLY A 151 -9.61 -14.49 2.61
C GLY A 151 -8.12 -14.43 2.92
N GLU A 152 -7.30 -13.88 2.03
CA GLU A 152 -5.88 -13.65 2.29
C GLU A 152 -5.69 -12.80 3.55
N GLN A 153 -4.70 -13.14 4.35
CA GLN A 153 -4.31 -12.33 5.50
C GLN A 153 -4.04 -10.88 5.06
N ALA A 154 -4.48 -9.92 5.86
CA ALA A 154 -4.27 -8.49 5.57
C ALA A 154 -2.78 -8.18 5.32
N SER A 155 -2.40 -8.01 4.06
CA SER A 155 -1.01 -7.90 3.61
C SER A 155 -0.59 -6.48 3.32
N ASN A 156 -1.52 -5.52 3.38
CA ASN A 156 -1.29 -4.15 2.93
C ASN A 156 -0.73 -4.10 1.49
N GLY A 157 -1.24 -4.99 0.61
CA GLY A 157 -0.85 -5.10 -0.79
C GLY A 157 0.53 -5.72 -1.05
N ARG A 158 1.12 -6.39 -0.05
CA ARG A 158 2.49 -6.93 -0.12
C ARG A 158 2.54 -8.44 -0.30
N ASP A 159 3.69 -8.90 -0.81
CA ASP A 159 4.03 -10.31 -0.88
C ASP A 159 5.55 -10.50 -0.97
N ILE A 160 6.01 -11.73 -0.84
CA ILE A 160 7.40 -12.11 -1.01
C ILE A 160 7.60 -12.59 -2.45
N GLY A 161 8.56 -11.99 -3.17
CA GLY A 161 8.79 -12.34 -4.55
C GLY A 161 9.99 -11.67 -5.21
N LEU A 162 10.03 -11.82 -6.52
CA LEU A 162 11.01 -11.23 -7.43
C LEU A 162 10.28 -10.42 -8.50
N GLN A 163 10.74 -9.22 -8.80
CA GLN A 163 10.16 -8.32 -9.80
C GLN A 163 11.24 -7.76 -10.72
N LEU A 164 10.94 -7.73 -12.00
CA LEU A 164 11.63 -6.96 -13.02
C LEU A 164 10.81 -5.72 -13.35
N GLN A 165 11.46 -4.58 -13.52
CA GLN A 165 10.81 -3.34 -13.92
C GLN A 165 11.78 -2.44 -14.68
N GLY A 166 11.24 -1.51 -15.44
CA GLY A 166 12.10 -0.56 -16.15
C GLY A 166 11.34 0.47 -16.97
N ASP A 167 12.07 1.51 -17.31
CA ASP A 167 11.64 2.65 -18.12
C ASP A 167 12.18 2.51 -19.53
N LEU A 168 11.30 2.63 -20.52
CA LEU A 168 11.61 2.47 -21.92
C LEU A 168 11.21 3.70 -22.74
N LEU A 169 11.75 3.82 -23.95
CA LEU A 169 11.42 4.86 -24.92
C LEU A 169 11.61 6.27 -24.33
N PRO A 170 12.83 6.65 -23.89
CA PRO A 170 13.07 8.00 -23.40
C PRO A 170 12.93 9.01 -24.55
N ASP A 171 12.31 10.15 -24.27
CA ASP A 171 12.27 11.30 -25.17
C ASP A 171 13.59 12.11 -25.10
N ALA A 172 13.67 13.20 -25.87
CA ALA A 172 14.86 14.04 -25.91
C ALA A 172 15.22 14.70 -24.55
N SER A 173 14.25 14.80 -23.63
CA SER A 173 14.47 15.28 -22.26
C SER A 173 14.91 14.16 -21.30
N GLY A 174 14.90 12.91 -21.75
CA GLY A 174 15.16 11.73 -20.92
C GLY A 174 13.97 11.24 -20.13
N ARG A 175 12.76 11.77 -20.38
CA ARG A 175 11.50 11.30 -19.78
C ARG A 175 11.06 10.01 -20.51
N ALA A 176 10.82 8.94 -19.77
CA ALA A 176 10.32 7.70 -20.34
C ALA A 176 8.86 7.83 -20.80
N TRP A 177 8.54 7.23 -21.93
CA TRP A 177 7.19 7.12 -22.46
C TRP A 177 6.47 5.87 -22.01
N LEU A 178 7.22 4.84 -21.64
CA LEU A 178 6.72 3.52 -21.31
C LEU A 178 7.40 3.01 -20.05
N HIS A 179 6.62 2.48 -19.13
CA HIS A 179 7.11 1.71 -18.00
C HIS A 179 6.50 0.32 -17.98
N TYR A 180 7.30 -0.68 -17.63
CA TYR A 180 6.83 -2.03 -17.41
C TYR A 180 7.25 -2.55 -16.04
N GLN A 181 6.46 -3.47 -15.52
CA GLN A 181 6.82 -4.25 -14.35
C GLN A 181 6.17 -5.63 -14.42
N VAL A 182 6.91 -6.67 -14.02
CA VAL A 182 6.43 -8.04 -13.93
C VAL A 182 7.15 -8.75 -12.80
N GLY A 183 6.44 -9.53 -12.02
CA GLY A 183 7.03 -10.25 -10.89
C GLY A 183 6.34 -11.57 -10.61
N VAL A 184 7.08 -12.42 -9.90
CA VAL A 184 6.64 -13.73 -9.42
C VAL A 184 6.63 -13.70 -7.89
N PHE A 185 5.50 -14.06 -7.30
CA PHE A 185 5.24 -13.92 -5.86
C PHE A 185 4.71 -15.23 -5.26
N ASN A 186 4.79 -15.37 -3.93
CA ASN A 186 4.27 -16.54 -3.24
C ASN A 186 2.73 -16.65 -3.26
N GLY A 187 2.01 -15.55 -3.48
CA GLY A 187 0.55 -15.56 -3.49
C GLY A 187 -0.12 -15.57 -2.11
N GLN A 188 0.65 -15.56 -1.02
CA GLN A 188 0.14 -15.75 0.34
C GLN A 188 0.05 -14.46 1.16
N GLY A 189 0.64 -13.38 0.68
CA GLY A 189 0.70 -12.10 1.39
C GLY A 189 1.91 -11.94 2.30
N ILE A 190 1.80 -11.00 3.22
CA ILE A 190 2.91 -10.52 4.04
C ILE A 190 3.38 -11.56 5.06
N ASN A 191 4.69 -11.78 5.16
CA ASN A 191 5.35 -12.67 6.15
C ASN A 191 4.90 -14.14 6.10
N VAL A 192 4.31 -14.58 5.00
CA VAL A 192 3.81 -15.94 4.82
C VAL A 192 4.61 -16.67 3.76
N LYS A 193 5.03 -17.90 4.09
CA LYS A 193 5.63 -18.80 3.10
C LYS A 193 4.56 -19.30 2.15
N ASP A 194 5.01 -19.72 0.96
CA ASP A 194 4.15 -20.43 0.02
C ASP A 194 3.54 -21.68 0.66
N VAL A 195 2.25 -21.87 0.51
CA VAL A 195 1.49 -22.98 1.10
C VAL A 195 1.13 -24.04 0.07
N ASP A 196 0.85 -23.65 -1.17
CA ASP A 196 0.40 -24.55 -2.24
C ASP A 196 1.45 -24.81 -3.34
N ASN A 197 2.67 -24.29 -3.16
CA ASN A 197 3.77 -24.35 -4.12
C ASN A 197 3.45 -23.73 -5.49
N ARG A 198 2.42 -22.89 -5.57
CA ARG A 198 2.06 -22.14 -6.75
C ARG A 198 2.57 -20.71 -6.62
N LYS A 199 2.82 -20.08 -7.76
CA LYS A 199 3.28 -18.71 -7.78
C LYS A 199 2.27 -17.82 -8.47
N ASP A 200 2.12 -16.62 -7.92
CA ASP A 200 1.37 -15.55 -8.57
C ASP A 200 2.29 -14.83 -9.56
N LEU A 201 1.84 -14.70 -10.80
CA LEU A 201 2.44 -13.82 -11.81
C LEU A 201 1.65 -12.53 -11.84
N ILE A 202 2.32 -11.41 -11.53
CA ILE A 202 1.69 -10.10 -11.44
C ILE A 202 2.51 -9.09 -12.22
N GLY A 203 1.86 -8.24 -12.99
CA GLY A 203 2.58 -7.20 -13.71
C GLY A 203 1.67 -6.19 -14.37
N GLY A 204 2.28 -5.18 -14.96
CA GLY A 204 1.59 -4.11 -15.68
C GLY A 204 2.51 -3.34 -16.60
N LEU A 205 1.87 -2.63 -17.48
CA LEU A 205 2.48 -1.75 -18.46
C LEU A 205 1.70 -0.45 -18.48
N TRP A 206 2.39 0.68 -18.52
CA TRP A 206 1.73 1.98 -18.69
C TRP A 206 2.51 2.92 -19.58
N VAL A 207 1.76 3.75 -20.27
CA VAL A 207 2.29 4.83 -21.10
C VAL A 207 2.19 6.17 -20.38
N MET A 208 3.13 7.06 -20.65
CA MET A 208 3.24 8.40 -20.08
C MET A 208 3.31 9.45 -21.21
N PRO A 209 2.18 9.66 -21.94
CA PRO A 209 2.18 10.50 -23.15
C PRO A 209 2.43 11.97 -22.88
N LEU A 210 2.04 12.44 -21.71
CA LEU A 210 2.22 13.82 -21.24
C LEU A 210 2.84 13.82 -19.85
N GLU A 211 3.49 14.93 -19.50
CA GLU A 211 3.96 15.13 -18.13
C GLU A 211 2.78 15.11 -17.16
N GLY A 212 2.88 14.29 -16.12
CA GLY A 212 1.85 14.08 -15.12
C GLY A 212 0.78 13.05 -15.50
N LEU A 213 0.65 12.65 -16.78
CA LEU A 213 -0.34 11.66 -17.21
C LEU A 213 0.30 10.28 -17.36
N ARG A 214 -0.30 9.27 -16.74
CA ARG A 214 0.00 7.86 -16.96
C ARG A 214 -1.29 7.05 -17.12
N ILE A 215 -1.27 6.11 -18.07
CA ILE A 215 -2.40 5.22 -18.37
C ILE A 215 -1.85 3.81 -18.48
N GLY A 216 -2.39 2.87 -17.73
CA GLY A 216 -1.85 1.52 -17.63
C GLY A 216 -2.88 0.42 -17.57
N ALA A 217 -2.40 -0.78 -17.90
CA ALA A 217 -3.11 -2.03 -17.75
C ALA A 217 -2.26 -3.02 -16.94
N PHE A 218 -2.92 -3.84 -16.12
CA PHE A 218 -2.29 -4.78 -15.20
C PHE A 218 -2.97 -6.14 -15.27
N GLY A 219 -2.19 -7.18 -15.03
CA GLY A 219 -2.65 -8.55 -14.93
C GLY A 219 -2.12 -9.24 -13.68
N TRP A 220 -2.91 -10.15 -13.17
CA TRP A 220 -2.54 -11.02 -12.06
C TRP A 220 -3.19 -12.39 -12.28
N THR A 221 -2.35 -13.42 -12.32
CA THR A 221 -2.80 -14.82 -12.31
C THR A 221 -2.08 -15.59 -11.21
N GLY A 222 -2.79 -16.37 -10.44
CA GLY A 222 -2.23 -17.12 -9.33
C GLY A 222 -3.28 -17.75 -8.44
N SER A 223 -2.88 -18.06 -7.21
CA SER A 223 -3.76 -18.71 -6.23
C SER A 223 -3.38 -18.34 -4.80
N ARG A 224 -4.31 -18.59 -3.89
CA ARG A 224 -4.04 -18.60 -2.46
C ARG A 224 -4.18 -20.03 -1.93
N GLY A 225 -3.11 -20.54 -1.34
CA GLY A 225 -3.12 -21.81 -0.64
C GLY A 225 -3.68 -21.66 0.78
N THR A 226 -4.58 -22.55 1.18
CA THR A 226 -5.09 -22.64 2.55
C THR A 226 -4.95 -24.06 3.05
N LYS A 227 -4.18 -24.23 4.13
CA LYS A 227 -4.00 -25.53 4.79
C LYS A 227 -5.24 -25.88 5.60
N GLN A 228 -5.77 -27.07 5.38
CA GLN A 228 -6.91 -27.61 6.09
C GLN A 228 -6.49 -28.34 7.37
N ALA A 229 -7.44 -28.64 8.25
CA ALA A 229 -7.18 -29.34 9.51
C ALA A 229 -6.62 -30.76 9.29
N ASP A 230 -6.97 -31.43 8.19
CA ASP A 230 -6.46 -32.74 7.79
C ASP A 230 -5.07 -32.70 7.13
N GLY A 231 -4.49 -31.51 7.00
CA GLY A 231 -3.19 -31.29 6.36
C GLY A 231 -3.23 -31.12 4.85
N SER A 232 -4.38 -31.29 4.21
CA SER A 232 -4.57 -31.01 2.78
C SER A 232 -4.46 -29.50 2.50
N VAL A 233 -4.24 -29.14 1.23
CA VAL A 233 -4.15 -27.74 0.78
C VAL A 233 -5.20 -27.48 -0.28
N ILE A 234 -6.03 -26.47 -0.05
CA ILE A 234 -6.95 -25.93 -1.05
C ILE A 234 -6.29 -24.72 -1.69
N SER A 235 -6.20 -24.69 -3.02
CA SER A 235 -5.73 -23.54 -3.80
C SER A 235 -6.92 -22.77 -4.37
N THR A 236 -7.16 -21.57 -3.86
CA THR A 236 -8.20 -20.65 -4.33
C THR A 236 -7.65 -19.78 -5.44
N PRO A 237 -8.19 -19.78 -6.67
CA PRO A 237 -7.66 -19.01 -7.77
C PRO A 237 -7.82 -17.50 -7.54
N LYS A 238 -6.83 -16.73 -7.99
CA LYS A 238 -6.81 -15.27 -8.03
C LYS A 238 -6.41 -14.83 -9.44
N ASN A 239 -7.40 -14.63 -10.32
CA ASN A 239 -7.18 -14.11 -11.67
C ASN A 239 -7.79 -12.71 -11.77
N ARG A 240 -6.98 -11.72 -12.09
CA ARG A 240 -7.39 -10.32 -12.06
C ARG A 240 -6.81 -9.55 -13.22
N TYR A 241 -7.53 -8.54 -13.66
CA TYR A 241 -6.98 -7.49 -14.51
C TYR A 241 -7.44 -6.14 -14.01
N ALA A 242 -6.66 -5.11 -14.32
CA ALA A 242 -6.97 -3.75 -13.93
C ALA A 242 -6.59 -2.76 -15.03
N PHE A 243 -7.34 -1.65 -15.07
CA PHE A 243 -7.01 -0.47 -15.85
C PHE A 243 -6.90 0.71 -14.91
N SER A 244 -5.83 1.48 -15.06
CA SER A 244 -5.55 2.64 -14.22
C SER A 244 -5.21 3.85 -15.07
N ALA A 245 -5.76 5.01 -14.73
CA ALA A 245 -5.39 6.30 -15.32
C ALA A 245 -5.16 7.31 -14.21
N GLU A 246 -4.08 8.07 -14.31
CA GLU A 246 -3.77 9.14 -13.36
C GLU A 246 -3.18 10.34 -14.09
N TYR A 247 -3.67 11.52 -13.72
CA TYR A 247 -3.03 12.79 -14.01
C TYR A 247 -2.67 13.46 -12.69
N ALA A 248 -1.38 13.70 -12.47
CA ALA A 248 -0.84 14.33 -11.27
C ALA A 248 0.17 15.42 -11.67
N LYS A 249 -0.24 16.68 -11.63
CA LYS A 249 0.60 17.84 -11.95
C LYS A 249 0.03 19.10 -11.32
N ASP A 250 0.91 20.01 -10.90
CA ASP A 250 0.55 21.33 -10.34
C ASP A 250 -0.42 21.27 -9.15
N ASP A 251 -0.22 20.29 -8.25
CA ASP A 251 -1.06 19.96 -7.09
C ASP A 251 -2.45 19.38 -7.44
N TRP A 252 -2.78 19.22 -8.72
CA TRP A 252 -3.95 18.48 -9.15
C TRP A 252 -3.68 16.98 -9.17
N THR A 253 -4.64 16.21 -8.74
CA THR A 253 -4.64 14.75 -8.94
C THR A 253 -6.01 14.32 -9.42
N LEU A 254 -6.03 13.71 -10.59
CA LEU A 254 -7.19 12.98 -11.12
C LEU A 254 -6.76 11.53 -11.25
N ARG A 255 -7.46 10.59 -10.62
CA ARG A 255 -7.13 9.17 -10.73
C ARG A 255 -8.39 8.32 -10.78
N SER A 256 -8.36 7.31 -11.64
CA SER A 256 -9.42 6.31 -11.72
C SER A 256 -8.80 4.94 -11.98
N GLU A 257 -9.32 3.93 -11.31
CA GLU A 257 -8.90 2.55 -11.49
C GLU A 257 -10.10 1.61 -11.47
N TYR A 258 -10.09 0.66 -12.38
CA TYR A 258 -11.03 -0.45 -12.43
C TYR A 258 -10.29 -1.75 -12.20
N ILE A 259 -10.80 -2.62 -11.35
CA ILE A 259 -10.30 -3.99 -11.14
C ILE A 259 -11.43 -4.97 -11.37
N HIS A 260 -11.17 -5.99 -12.19
CA HIS A 260 -11.97 -7.21 -12.26
C HIS A 260 -11.21 -8.35 -11.60
N SER A 261 -11.91 -9.15 -10.81
CA SER A 261 -11.35 -10.31 -10.12
C SER A 261 -12.21 -11.55 -10.37
N GLN A 262 -11.54 -12.65 -10.61
CA GLN A 262 -12.12 -14.00 -10.55
C GLN A 262 -11.42 -14.80 -9.44
N GLY A 263 -12.19 -15.46 -8.62
CA GLY A 263 -11.77 -16.21 -7.44
C GLY A 263 -12.74 -15.95 -6.28
N TYR A 264 -12.81 -16.89 -5.36
CA TYR A 264 -13.76 -16.88 -4.24
C TYR A 264 -13.02 -17.15 -2.91
N ASP A 265 -13.68 -16.99 -1.79
CA ASP A 265 -13.12 -17.38 -0.50
C ASP A 265 -13.07 -18.93 -0.33
N VAL A 266 -12.31 -19.37 0.68
CA VAL A 266 -12.12 -20.82 0.93
C VAL A 266 -13.43 -21.55 1.24
N ALA A 267 -14.40 -20.85 1.83
CA ALA A 267 -15.71 -21.39 2.16
C ALA A 267 -16.70 -21.36 0.99
N HIS A 268 -16.30 -20.83 -0.16
CA HIS A 268 -17.15 -20.65 -1.34
C HIS A 268 -18.46 -19.87 -1.06
N THR A 269 -18.41 -18.97 -0.08
CA THR A 269 -19.59 -18.20 0.34
C THR A 269 -19.84 -16.98 -0.54
N LYS A 270 -18.88 -16.61 -1.38
CA LYS A 270 -18.95 -15.50 -2.33
C LYS A 270 -18.96 -16.01 -3.75
N GLY A 271 -19.58 -15.25 -4.65
CA GLY A 271 -19.51 -15.52 -6.08
C GLY A 271 -18.07 -15.51 -6.60
N ASP A 272 -17.82 -16.20 -7.70
CA ASP A 272 -16.49 -16.35 -8.29
C ASP A 272 -15.93 -15.05 -8.91
N LYS A 273 -16.78 -14.07 -9.18
CA LYS A 273 -16.40 -12.79 -9.80
C LYS A 273 -16.74 -11.61 -8.92
N ALA A 274 -15.84 -10.65 -8.89
CA ALA A 274 -16.06 -9.35 -8.26
C ALA A 274 -15.42 -8.26 -9.12
N ASP A 275 -15.87 -7.03 -8.94
CA ASP A 275 -15.21 -5.88 -9.53
C ASP A 275 -15.36 -4.62 -8.68
N GLY A 276 -14.54 -3.63 -8.98
CA GLY A 276 -14.61 -2.33 -8.36
C GLY A 276 -14.05 -1.24 -9.27
N LEU A 277 -14.54 -0.04 -9.06
CA LEU A 277 -14.12 1.16 -9.76
C LEU A 277 -14.08 2.32 -8.77
N TYR A 278 -13.04 3.12 -8.83
CA TYR A 278 -13.10 4.44 -8.23
C TYR A 278 -12.66 5.53 -9.20
N ALA A 279 -13.10 6.74 -8.93
CA ALA A 279 -12.63 7.96 -9.55
C ALA A 279 -12.46 9.03 -8.47
N LEU A 280 -11.30 9.67 -8.41
CA LEU A 280 -11.01 10.74 -7.47
C LEU A 280 -10.49 11.99 -8.18
N CYS A 281 -10.76 13.11 -7.54
CA CYS A 281 -10.22 14.42 -7.88
C CYS A 281 -9.70 15.09 -6.61
N ILE A 282 -8.47 15.60 -6.65
CA ILE A 282 -7.90 16.46 -5.63
C ILE A 282 -7.52 17.76 -6.33
N ALA A 283 -8.05 18.89 -5.83
CA ALA A 283 -7.86 20.21 -6.39
C ALA A 283 -7.21 21.16 -5.38
N PRO A 284 -6.17 21.92 -5.75
CA PRO A 284 -5.59 22.92 -4.88
C PRO A 284 -6.51 24.13 -4.76
N ILE A 285 -6.82 24.52 -3.52
CA ILE A 285 -7.41 25.83 -3.18
C ILE A 285 -6.27 26.82 -2.87
N ILE A 286 -5.28 26.37 -2.13
CA ILE A 286 -4.04 27.09 -1.87
C ILE A 286 -2.90 26.15 -2.24
N LYS A 287 -2.14 26.49 -3.29
CA LYS A 287 -1.04 25.65 -3.78
C LYS A 287 -0.14 25.18 -2.64
N LYS A 288 0.13 23.87 -2.59
CA LYS A 288 0.98 23.19 -1.60
C LYS A 288 0.50 23.29 -0.14
N LYS A 289 -0.73 23.80 0.11
CA LYS A 289 -1.23 23.98 1.47
C LYS A 289 -2.63 23.45 1.71
N LEU A 290 -3.60 23.81 0.88
CA LEU A 290 -4.99 23.45 1.10
C LEU A 290 -5.54 22.82 -0.18
N HIS A 291 -6.01 21.59 -0.08
CA HIS A 291 -6.67 20.89 -1.16
C HIS A 291 -8.07 20.51 -0.74
N VAL A 292 -8.98 20.47 -1.69
CA VAL A 292 -10.28 19.81 -1.57
C VAL A 292 -10.28 18.56 -2.42
N LYS A 293 -11.02 17.55 -1.98
CA LYS A 293 -11.00 16.25 -2.64
C LYS A 293 -12.39 15.63 -2.68
N ALA A 294 -12.63 14.86 -3.74
CA ALA A 294 -13.84 14.07 -3.89
C ALA A 294 -13.49 12.70 -4.47
N ARG A 295 -14.18 11.64 -4.05
CA ARG A 295 -14.04 10.29 -4.58
C ARG A 295 -15.41 9.62 -4.69
N TYR A 296 -15.67 9.00 -5.83
CA TYR A 296 -16.67 7.99 -6.01
C TYR A 296 -15.98 6.63 -5.96
N ASP A 297 -16.43 5.71 -5.12
CA ASP A 297 -15.80 4.40 -4.93
C ASP A 297 -16.87 3.32 -4.86
N LEU A 298 -16.86 2.44 -5.84
CA LEU A 298 -17.83 1.35 -6.04
C LEU A 298 -17.11 0.00 -5.98
N TYR A 299 -17.65 -0.91 -5.19
CA TYR A 299 -17.27 -2.32 -5.17
C TYR A 299 -18.51 -3.21 -5.28
N ARG A 300 -18.42 -4.30 -6.08
CA ARG A 300 -19.47 -5.31 -6.25
C ARG A 300 -18.91 -6.68 -5.95
N ASP A 301 -19.30 -7.26 -4.82
CA ASP A 301 -18.71 -8.51 -4.32
C ASP A 301 -19.00 -9.73 -5.22
N GLN A 302 -20.13 -9.73 -5.93
CA GLN A 302 -20.52 -10.79 -6.87
C GLN A 302 -20.72 -10.24 -8.29
N LYS A 303 -20.14 -9.07 -8.60
CA LYS A 303 -20.33 -8.35 -9.86
C LYS A 303 -21.78 -7.98 -10.14
N GLU A 304 -22.64 -8.00 -9.13
CA GLU A 304 -24.05 -7.66 -9.23
C GLU A 304 -24.37 -6.37 -8.48
N TRP A 305 -25.35 -5.59 -8.99
CA TRP A 305 -25.74 -4.35 -8.32
C TRP A 305 -26.35 -4.58 -6.94
N GLY A 306 -27.03 -5.70 -6.72
CA GLY A 306 -27.57 -6.09 -5.41
C GLY A 306 -26.51 -6.28 -4.33
N THR A 307 -25.28 -6.59 -4.70
CA THR A 307 -24.14 -6.77 -3.77
C THR A 307 -23.23 -5.55 -3.68
N SER A 308 -23.61 -4.45 -4.33
CA SER A 308 -22.76 -3.26 -4.40
C SER A 308 -22.68 -2.50 -3.08
N LYS A 309 -21.49 -1.99 -2.82
CA LYS A 309 -21.19 -1.00 -1.78
C LYS A 309 -20.55 0.21 -2.44
N THR A 310 -21.16 1.38 -2.23
CA THR A 310 -20.70 2.62 -2.84
C THR A 310 -20.38 3.64 -1.77
N PHE A 311 -19.23 4.29 -1.89
CA PHE A 311 -18.86 5.47 -1.10
C PHE A 311 -18.92 6.71 -1.99
N TYR A 312 -19.56 7.73 -1.49
CA TYR A 312 -19.52 9.10 -2.00
C TYR A 312 -18.75 9.92 -0.99
N GLU A 313 -17.55 10.31 -1.34
CA GLU A 313 -16.59 10.88 -0.39
C GLU A 313 -16.22 12.29 -0.80
N VAL A 314 -16.13 13.15 0.18
CA VAL A 314 -15.58 14.50 0.04
C VAL A 314 -14.66 14.79 1.22
N GLY A 315 -13.70 15.66 1.02
CA GLY A 315 -12.78 16.01 2.09
C GLY A 315 -11.89 17.19 1.75
N ALA A 316 -11.03 17.49 2.69
CA ALA A 316 -9.96 18.47 2.53
C ALA A 316 -8.72 18.02 3.27
N ASP A 317 -7.57 18.46 2.81
CA ASP A 317 -6.32 18.35 3.54
C ASP A 317 -5.61 19.70 3.66
N TYR A 318 -4.97 19.90 4.81
CA TYR A 318 -4.17 21.09 5.08
C TYR A 318 -2.75 20.69 5.47
N VAL A 319 -1.79 21.13 4.69
CA VAL A 319 -0.36 20.90 4.89
C VAL A 319 0.22 22.05 5.71
N PHE A 320 0.45 21.84 7.01
CA PHE A 320 1.11 22.83 7.88
C PHE A 320 2.59 22.98 7.53
N THR A 321 3.25 21.83 7.38
CA THR A 321 4.67 21.73 6.97
C THR A 321 4.84 20.47 6.12
N LYS A 322 6.02 20.28 5.50
CA LYS A 322 6.34 19.02 4.80
C LYS A 322 6.21 17.77 5.68
N ASN A 323 6.19 17.93 7.00
CA ASN A 323 6.18 16.85 7.98
C ASN A 323 4.87 16.77 8.78
N LEU A 324 3.93 17.69 8.59
CA LEU A 324 2.66 17.72 9.34
C LEU A 324 1.50 18.09 8.42
N GLN A 325 0.50 17.22 8.36
CA GLN A 325 -0.71 17.36 7.54
C GLN A 325 -1.94 16.94 8.33
N LEU A 326 -3.04 17.68 8.18
CA LEU A 326 -4.35 17.34 8.68
C LEU A 326 -5.25 16.96 7.50
N ASN A 327 -5.95 15.86 7.63
CA ASN A 327 -6.97 15.39 6.70
C ASN A 327 -8.33 15.36 7.38
N ILE A 328 -9.38 15.77 6.68
CA ILE A 328 -10.78 15.67 7.12
C ILE A 328 -11.57 15.09 5.96
N GLU A 329 -12.29 14.00 6.20
CA GLU A 329 -13.09 13.29 5.19
C GLU A 329 -14.46 12.96 5.71
N TYR A 330 -15.44 13.05 4.82
CA TYR A 330 -16.80 12.59 5.04
C TYR A 330 -17.18 11.63 3.91
N ALA A 331 -17.82 10.54 4.26
CA ALA A 331 -18.36 9.59 3.31
C ALA A 331 -19.84 9.30 3.58
N ARG A 332 -20.65 9.37 2.53
CA ARG A 332 -21.98 8.72 2.51
C ARG A 332 -21.82 7.34 1.91
N VAL A 333 -22.16 6.31 2.66
CA VAL A 333 -22.06 4.91 2.24
C VAL A 333 -23.44 4.36 1.91
N ASN A 334 -23.55 3.72 0.75
CA ASN A 334 -24.72 2.94 0.34
C ASN A 334 -24.31 1.47 0.20
N GLU A 335 -24.83 0.61 1.04
CA GLU A 335 -24.56 -0.83 1.07
C GLU A 335 -25.84 -1.59 0.71
N ARG A 336 -25.97 -1.97 -0.56
CA ARG A 336 -27.22 -2.53 -1.09
C ARG A 336 -27.52 -3.92 -0.57
N ALA A 337 -26.49 -4.74 -0.36
CA ALA A 337 -26.67 -6.10 0.14
C ALA A 337 -27.40 -6.13 1.52
N THR A 338 -27.11 -5.18 2.36
CA THR A 338 -27.74 -5.03 3.70
C THR A 338 -28.85 -3.99 3.74
N LYS A 339 -29.13 -3.32 2.61
CA LYS A 339 -30.06 -2.18 2.49
C LYS A 339 -29.74 -1.07 3.51
N SER A 340 -28.47 -0.89 3.83
CA SER A 340 -27.98 0.06 4.83
C SER A 340 -27.36 1.28 4.16
N ASN A 341 -27.71 2.46 4.70
CA ASN A 341 -27.08 3.73 4.33
C ASN A 341 -26.60 4.40 5.61
N TYR A 342 -25.34 4.77 5.64
CA TYR A 342 -24.74 5.40 6.82
C TYR A 342 -23.68 6.43 6.43
N ASN A 343 -23.26 7.19 7.42
CA ASN A 343 -22.25 8.23 7.27
C ASN A 343 -20.98 7.83 8.01
N LEU A 344 -19.85 8.26 7.46
CA LEU A 344 -18.53 8.17 8.07
C LEU A 344 -17.93 9.56 8.14
N VAL A 345 -17.24 9.85 9.22
CA VAL A 345 -16.40 11.04 9.38
C VAL A 345 -15.05 10.59 9.89
N ASP A 346 -14.01 10.95 9.16
CA ASP A 346 -12.64 10.66 9.52
C ASP A 346 -11.86 11.98 9.63
N VAL A 347 -11.08 12.11 10.71
CA VAL A 347 -10.13 13.20 10.90
C VAL A 347 -8.78 12.59 11.24
N GLU A 348 -7.75 12.88 10.45
CA GLU A 348 -6.43 12.28 10.64
C GLU A 348 -5.34 13.33 10.65
N LEU A 349 -4.46 13.22 11.64
CA LEU A 349 -3.23 13.99 11.72
C LEU A 349 -2.05 13.08 11.37
N ASP A 350 -1.38 13.44 10.27
CA ASP A 350 -0.18 12.77 9.78
C ASP A 350 1.06 13.53 10.17
N PHE A 351 2.03 12.86 10.77
CA PHE A 351 3.34 13.42 11.03
C PHE A 351 4.45 12.50 10.55
N ARG A 352 5.53 13.12 10.01
CA ARG A 352 6.70 12.44 9.42
C ARG A 352 7.98 12.92 10.10
N PHE A 353 8.97 12.06 10.18
CA PHE A 353 10.31 12.38 10.74
C PHE A 353 11.42 11.64 10.00
#